data_a48b70b8b594153774c9605d78349a6d
#
_entry.id   a48b70b8b594153774c9605d78349a6d
#
_cell.length_a   1.000
_cell.length_b   1.000
_cell.length_c   1.000
_cell.angle_alpha   90.00
_cell.angle_beta   90.00
_cell.angle_gamma   90.00
#
_symmetry.space_group_name_H-M   'P 1'
#
loop_
_entity.id
_entity.type
_entity.pdbx_description
1 polymer ?
#
loop_
_entity_poly.entity_id
_entity_poly.type
_entity_poly.pdbx_seq_one_letter_code
_entity_poly.pdbx_strand_id
1 'polypeptide(L)'
;GEAPHPMAISTETRDEITNESSGRGLLARRDVSDGDELLKIPMSMCFTKRSARKAIGKDALPAEINEYLAIACQLIHEKYLMGDKSEWKAYVGVLPEIDEVNPTFTWSDEDLKFLEGSPVIAATRSLQMKLAREYEALLGGPTGLIAKFPERFPAEVGAADEGIGLKMAMCFSNPVLFALQVFSRENWTW
;
A
#
# COMPACT_ATOMS: atom_id res chain seq x y z
N GLY A 1 -7.53 20.48 -31.01
CA GLY A 1 -6.98 19.43 -30.20
C GLY A 1 -7.00 19.83 -28.73
N GLU A 2 -7.33 18.92 -27.87
CA GLU A 2 -7.33 19.13 -26.42
C GLU A 2 -5.91 19.49 -25.97
N ALA A 3 -5.78 20.49 -25.10
CA ALA A 3 -4.47 20.88 -24.58
C ALA A 3 -3.83 19.71 -23.85
N PRO A 4 -2.52 19.47 -24.00
CA PRO A 4 -1.87 18.37 -23.31
C PRO A 4 -2.01 18.54 -21.78
N HIS A 5 -2.14 17.42 -21.07
CA HIS A 5 -2.21 17.41 -19.60
C HIS A 5 -1.06 18.24 -19.01
N PRO A 6 -1.32 19.10 -18.01
CA PRO A 6 -0.30 20.02 -17.47
C PRO A 6 0.88 19.31 -16.81
N MET A 7 0.68 18.05 -16.38
CA MET A 7 1.71 17.25 -15.73
C MET A 7 2.17 16.10 -16.61
N ALA A 8 3.42 15.68 -16.47
CA ALA A 8 4.00 14.50 -17.07
C ALA A 8 4.56 13.56 -16.00
N ILE A 9 4.41 12.26 -16.21
CA ILE A 9 5.13 11.26 -15.42
C ILE A 9 6.57 11.20 -15.97
N SER A 10 7.54 11.29 -15.06
CA SER A 10 8.94 11.04 -15.34
C SER A 10 9.37 9.76 -14.61
N THR A 11 10.16 8.93 -15.26
CA THR A 11 10.79 7.75 -14.64
C THR A 11 12.00 8.10 -13.79
N GLU A 12 12.55 9.29 -14.01
CA GLU A 12 13.70 9.83 -13.30
C GLU A 12 13.48 11.32 -13.01
N THR A 13 13.36 11.63 -11.73
CA THR A 13 13.35 13.01 -11.25
C THR A 13 14.62 13.24 -10.44
N ARG A 14 14.99 14.52 -10.23
CA ARG A 14 16.16 14.90 -9.45
C ARG A 14 15.77 15.94 -8.42
N ASP A 15 16.42 15.88 -7.28
CA ASP A 15 16.35 16.94 -6.28
C ASP A 15 16.96 18.24 -6.86
N GLU A 16 16.28 19.36 -6.69
CA GLU A 16 16.72 20.64 -7.27
C GLU A 16 17.98 21.19 -6.62
N ILE A 17 18.27 20.83 -5.37
CA ILE A 17 19.41 21.34 -4.59
C ILE A 17 20.59 20.41 -4.73
N THR A 18 20.39 19.10 -4.49
CA THR A 18 21.49 18.13 -4.45
C THR A 18 21.78 17.49 -5.79
N ASN A 19 20.84 17.62 -6.76
CA ASN A 19 20.87 16.94 -8.06
C ASN A 19 20.89 15.40 -7.96
N GLU A 20 20.55 14.86 -6.81
CA GLU A 20 20.45 13.41 -6.60
C GLU A 20 19.21 12.85 -7.27
N SER A 21 19.28 11.58 -7.70
CA SER A 21 18.13 10.88 -8.27
C SER A 21 17.05 10.69 -7.23
N SER A 22 15.84 11.13 -7.54
CA SER A 22 14.65 10.99 -6.69
C SER A 22 13.63 9.97 -7.27
N GLY A 23 14.06 9.22 -8.30
CA GLY A 23 13.25 8.19 -8.92
C GLY A 23 12.07 8.72 -9.74
N ARG A 24 10.95 7.99 -9.73
CA ARG A 24 9.74 8.37 -10.46
C ARG A 24 9.02 9.56 -9.81
N GLY A 25 8.51 10.47 -10.65
CA GLY A 25 7.77 11.62 -10.15
C GLY A 25 6.92 12.29 -11.21
N LEU A 26 6.30 13.40 -10.84
CA LEU A 26 5.52 14.25 -11.73
C LEU A 26 6.29 15.53 -12.02
N LEU A 27 6.34 15.90 -13.30
CA LEU A 27 6.94 17.14 -13.76
C LEU A 27 5.88 18.01 -14.44
N ALA A 28 5.93 19.32 -14.20
CA ALA A 28 5.12 20.28 -14.94
C ALA A 28 5.57 20.34 -16.42
N ARG A 29 4.62 20.36 -17.35
CA ARG A 29 4.87 20.52 -18.79
C ARG A 29 4.76 21.96 -19.26
N ARG A 30 4.23 22.82 -18.42
CA ARG A 30 4.03 24.25 -18.68
C ARG A 30 4.14 24.99 -17.36
N ASP A 31 4.23 26.29 -17.45
CA ASP A 31 4.10 27.17 -16.29
C ASP A 31 2.72 26.94 -15.63
N VAL A 32 2.72 26.90 -14.31
CA VAL A 32 1.52 26.73 -13.48
C VAL A 32 1.40 27.92 -12.54
N SER A 33 0.16 28.36 -12.35
CA SER A 33 -0.18 29.48 -11.47
C SER A 33 -0.96 28.96 -10.25
N ASP A 34 -0.99 29.77 -9.20
CA ASP A 34 -1.85 29.50 -8.06
C ASP A 34 -3.32 29.37 -8.49
N GLY A 35 -3.97 28.29 -8.05
CA GLY A 35 -5.34 27.94 -8.42
C GLY A 35 -5.49 27.10 -9.69
N ASP A 36 -4.42 26.79 -10.41
CA ASP A 36 -4.48 25.87 -11.56
C ASP A 36 -4.82 24.45 -11.12
N GLU A 37 -5.76 23.79 -11.82
CA GLU A 37 -6.02 22.36 -11.64
C GLU A 37 -4.92 21.56 -12.31
N LEU A 38 -4.07 20.88 -11.50
CA LEU A 38 -2.95 20.08 -11.99
C LEU A 38 -3.34 18.62 -12.24
N LEU A 39 -4.19 18.08 -11.40
CA LEU A 39 -4.61 16.68 -11.46
C LEU A 39 -6.02 16.54 -10.88
N LYS A 40 -6.87 15.81 -11.58
CA LYS A 40 -8.21 15.47 -11.14
C LYS A 40 -8.41 13.96 -11.25
N ILE A 41 -8.49 13.30 -10.11
CA ILE A 41 -8.66 11.84 -10.04
C ILE A 41 -10.12 11.52 -9.74
N PRO A 42 -10.85 10.85 -10.66
CA PRO A 42 -12.21 10.39 -10.39
C PRO A 42 -12.23 9.41 -9.20
N MET A 43 -13.26 9.48 -8.36
CA MET A 43 -13.44 8.56 -7.24
C MET A 43 -13.53 7.08 -7.67
N SER A 44 -13.93 6.81 -8.91
CA SER A 44 -13.93 5.46 -9.49
C SER A 44 -12.53 4.87 -9.66
N MET A 45 -11.51 5.73 -9.70
CA MET A 45 -10.09 5.37 -9.78
C MET A 45 -9.40 5.42 -8.41
N CYS A 46 -10.15 5.41 -7.32
CA CYS A 46 -9.60 5.40 -5.97
C CYS A 46 -9.95 4.08 -5.27
N PHE A 47 -8.97 3.51 -4.56
CA PHE A 47 -9.24 2.44 -3.61
C PHE A 47 -9.91 3.04 -2.38
N THR A 48 -11.05 2.48 -2.02
CA THR A 48 -11.86 2.90 -0.87
C THR A 48 -12.48 1.67 -0.22
N LYS A 49 -12.95 1.77 1.00
CA LYS A 49 -13.76 0.72 1.61
C LYS A 49 -14.97 0.32 0.74
N ARG A 50 -15.56 1.31 0.05
CA ARG A 50 -16.69 1.05 -0.85
C ARG A 50 -16.26 0.22 -2.06
N SER A 51 -15.13 0.55 -2.70
CA SER A 51 -14.61 -0.21 -3.85
C SER A 51 -14.19 -1.62 -3.42
N ALA A 52 -13.53 -1.76 -2.26
CA ALA A 52 -13.15 -3.05 -1.71
C ALA A 52 -14.35 -3.97 -1.47
N ARG A 53 -15.40 -3.44 -0.82
CA ARG A 53 -16.65 -4.19 -0.59
C ARG A 53 -17.42 -4.50 -1.86
N LYS A 54 -17.25 -3.72 -2.93
CA LYS A 54 -17.80 -4.03 -4.25
C LYS A 54 -17.03 -5.15 -4.94
N ALA A 55 -15.70 -5.14 -4.87
CA ALA A 55 -14.84 -6.12 -5.52
C ALA A 55 -14.90 -7.50 -4.82
N ILE A 56 -14.76 -7.52 -3.50
CA ILE A 56 -14.62 -8.74 -2.71
C ILE A 56 -16.00 -9.29 -2.26
N GLY A 57 -16.93 -8.41 -1.95
CA GLY A 57 -18.26 -8.77 -1.46
C GLY A 57 -18.56 -8.15 -0.10
N LYS A 58 -19.82 -7.74 0.08
CA LYS A 58 -20.29 -7.14 1.35
C LYS A 58 -20.45 -8.15 2.46
N ASP A 59 -20.58 -9.41 2.11
CA ASP A 59 -20.63 -10.57 2.99
C ASP A 59 -19.26 -10.91 3.59
N ALA A 60 -18.20 -10.74 2.82
CA ALA A 60 -16.83 -10.93 3.26
C ALA A 60 -16.29 -9.71 4.02
N LEU A 61 -16.54 -8.51 3.52
CA LEU A 61 -16.07 -7.27 4.15
C LEU A 61 -17.25 -6.51 4.79
N PRO A 62 -17.45 -6.61 6.11
CA PRO A 62 -18.53 -5.93 6.82
C PRO A 62 -18.40 -4.40 6.75
N ALA A 63 -19.51 -3.68 7.02
CA ALA A 63 -19.53 -2.23 6.94
C ALA A 63 -18.62 -1.55 7.96
N GLU A 64 -18.40 -2.21 9.08
CA GLU A 64 -17.60 -1.75 10.22
C GLU A 64 -16.09 -1.98 10.04
N ILE A 65 -15.68 -2.71 8.98
CA ILE A 65 -14.25 -2.93 8.72
C ILE A 65 -13.52 -1.60 8.62
N ASN A 66 -12.33 -1.55 9.19
CA ASN A 66 -11.45 -0.40 9.06
C ASN A 66 -11.13 -0.17 7.56
N GLU A 67 -11.12 1.10 7.14
CA GLU A 67 -10.93 1.46 5.71
C GLU A 67 -9.59 0.97 5.16
N TYR A 68 -8.52 1.11 5.94
CA TYR A 68 -7.19 0.64 5.54
C TYR A 68 -7.14 -0.88 5.34
N LEU A 69 -7.76 -1.63 6.25
CA LEU A 69 -7.84 -3.09 6.12
C LEU A 69 -8.68 -3.49 4.90
N ALA A 70 -9.77 -2.77 4.61
CA ALA A 70 -10.57 -3.03 3.43
C ALA A 70 -9.79 -2.78 2.13
N ILE A 71 -9.05 -1.67 2.05
CA ILE A 71 -8.19 -1.34 0.91
C ILE A 71 -7.09 -2.39 0.76
N ALA A 72 -6.47 -2.81 1.86
CA ALA A 72 -5.44 -3.85 1.85
C ALA A 72 -5.99 -5.18 1.32
N CYS A 73 -7.18 -5.59 1.76
CA CYS A 73 -7.86 -6.78 1.22
C CYS A 73 -8.12 -6.64 -0.29
N GLN A 74 -8.52 -5.45 -0.77
CA GLN A 74 -8.72 -5.22 -2.20
C GLN A 74 -7.41 -5.33 -2.97
N LEU A 75 -6.32 -4.75 -2.47
CA LEU A 75 -5.01 -4.85 -3.13
C LEU A 75 -4.53 -6.30 -3.25
N ILE A 76 -4.73 -7.10 -2.21
CA ILE A 76 -4.42 -8.53 -2.25
C ILE A 76 -5.27 -9.23 -3.30
N HIS A 77 -6.57 -9.00 -3.29
CA HIS A 77 -7.49 -9.57 -4.26
C HIS A 77 -7.07 -9.21 -5.70
N GLU A 78 -6.77 -7.95 -5.96
CA GLU A 78 -6.36 -7.49 -7.29
C GLU A 78 -4.99 -8.05 -7.71
N LYS A 79 -4.02 -8.09 -6.79
CA LYS A 79 -2.66 -8.55 -7.09
C LYS A 79 -2.58 -10.07 -7.27
N TYR A 80 -3.13 -10.83 -6.33
CA TYR A 80 -2.89 -12.28 -6.26
C TYR A 80 -4.01 -13.13 -6.86
N LEU A 81 -5.26 -12.66 -6.84
CA LEU A 81 -6.36 -13.42 -7.38
C LEU A 81 -6.71 -12.98 -8.82
N MET A 82 -6.89 -11.68 -9.02
CA MET A 82 -7.26 -11.15 -10.33
C MET A 82 -6.06 -11.10 -11.29
N GLY A 83 -4.89 -10.74 -10.79
CA GLY A 83 -3.64 -10.70 -11.56
C GLY A 83 -3.80 -9.98 -12.89
N ASP A 84 -3.58 -10.68 -13.99
CA ASP A 84 -3.68 -10.13 -15.34
C ASP A 84 -5.09 -9.70 -15.74
N LYS A 85 -6.14 -10.18 -15.05
CA LYS A 85 -7.54 -9.82 -15.29
C LYS A 85 -7.96 -8.57 -14.49
N SER A 86 -7.12 -8.08 -13.61
CA SER A 86 -7.40 -6.91 -12.79
C SER A 86 -7.49 -5.64 -13.63
N GLU A 87 -8.54 -4.86 -13.47
CA GLU A 87 -8.62 -3.50 -14.02
C GLU A 87 -7.55 -2.58 -13.40
N TRP A 88 -7.00 -2.94 -12.24
CA TRP A 88 -5.96 -2.23 -11.51
C TRP A 88 -4.54 -2.72 -11.81
N LYS A 89 -4.38 -3.66 -12.76
CA LYS A 89 -3.08 -4.27 -13.09
C LYS A 89 -1.97 -3.23 -13.25
N ALA A 90 -2.23 -2.15 -13.98
CA ALA A 90 -1.23 -1.11 -14.21
C ALA A 90 -0.81 -0.41 -12.91
N TYR A 91 -1.77 -0.14 -12.01
CA TYR A 91 -1.48 0.47 -10.72
C TYR A 91 -0.77 -0.51 -9.78
N VAL A 92 -1.28 -1.73 -9.67
CA VAL A 92 -0.68 -2.77 -8.83
C VAL A 92 0.75 -3.09 -9.27
N GLY A 93 1.00 -3.09 -10.58
CA GLY A 93 2.33 -3.36 -11.15
C GLY A 93 3.38 -2.26 -10.93
N VAL A 94 2.97 -1.06 -10.50
CA VAL A 94 3.92 0.01 -10.13
C VAL A 94 4.15 0.12 -8.62
N LEU A 95 3.43 -0.64 -7.82
CA LEU A 95 3.65 -0.68 -6.38
C LEU A 95 4.99 -1.38 -6.11
N PRO A 96 5.82 -0.82 -5.22
CA PRO A 96 7.09 -1.46 -4.88
C PRO A 96 6.85 -2.77 -4.13
N GLU A 97 7.73 -3.72 -4.35
CA GLU A 97 7.76 -4.93 -3.53
C GLU A 97 8.30 -4.61 -2.13
N ILE A 98 7.98 -5.47 -1.16
CA ILE A 98 8.35 -5.25 0.23
C ILE A 98 9.87 -5.14 0.43
N ASP A 99 10.62 -5.92 -0.31
CA ASP A 99 12.09 -5.94 -0.24
C ASP A 99 12.71 -4.67 -0.84
N GLU A 100 12.03 -4.02 -1.79
CA GLU A 100 12.47 -2.73 -2.35
C GLU A 100 12.28 -1.60 -1.33
N VAL A 101 11.24 -1.66 -0.50
CA VAL A 101 10.95 -0.67 0.55
C VAL A 101 11.79 -0.93 1.80
N ASN A 102 12.07 -2.18 2.10
CA ASN A 102 12.85 -2.68 3.23
C ASN A 102 12.53 -1.97 4.57
N PRO A 103 11.27 -1.93 5.01
CA PRO A 103 10.89 -1.25 6.24
C PRO A 103 11.39 -2.03 7.47
N THR A 104 11.67 -1.35 8.58
CA THR A 104 12.27 -1.97 9.78
C THR A 104 11.46 -3.13 10.36
N PHE A 105 10.14 -3.15 10.15
CA PHE A 105 9.29 -4.25 10.65
C PHE A 105 9.49 -5.57 9.87
N THR A 106 10.19 -5.55 8.72
CA THR A 106 10.62 -6.76 7.99
C THR A 106 12.01 -7.23 8.38
N TRP A 107 12.73 -6.43 9.15
CA TRP A 107 14.10 -6.73 9.53
C TRP A 107 14.17 -7.89 10.50
N SER A 108 15.23 -8.68 10.38
CA SER A 108 15.57 -9.73 11.33
C SER A 108 15.93 -9.14 12.70
N ASP A 109 15.95 -10.00 13.73
CA ASP A 109 16.42 -9.59 15.06
C ASP A 109 17.90 -9.14 15.06
N GLU A 110 18.69 -9.68 14.16
CA GLU A 110 20.09 -9.30 13.95
C GLU A 110 20.21 -7.89 13.35
N ASP A 111 19.43 -7.59 12.32
CA ASP A 111 19.42 -6.28 11.68
C ASP A 111 18.92 -5.20 12.64
N LEU A 112 17.91 -5.52 13.46
CA LEU A 112 17.39 -4.59 14.45
C LEU A 112 18.43 -4.22 15.54
N LYS A 113 19.46 -5.02 15.76
CA LYS A 113 20.56 -4.67 16.68
C LYS A 113 21.34 -3.42 16.23
N PHE A 114 21.40 -3.13 14.93
CA PHE A 114 22.00 -1.90 14.42
C PHE A 114 21.29 -0.64 14.90
N LEU A 115 20.05 -0.76 15.37
CA LEU A 115 19.25 0.33 15.92
C LEU A 115 19.29 0.36 17.46
N GLU A 116 20.20 -0.38 18.10
CA GLU A 116 20.30 -0.45 19.56
C GLU A 116 20.44 0.95 20.17
N GLY A 117 19.66 1.23 21.22
CA GLY A 117 19.57 2.56 21.82
C GLY A 117 18.56 3.50 21.16
N SER A 118 18.01 3.15 19.99
CA SER A 118 16.97 3.95 19.32
C SER A 118 15.54 3.55 19.77
N PRO A 119 14.63 4.52 19.94
CA PRO A 119 13.21 4.25 20.19
C PRO A 119 12.52 3.53 19.01
N VAL A 120 13.15 3.51 17.84
CA VAL A 120 12.61 2.84 16.64
C VAL A 120 12.41 1.35 16.87
N ILE A 121 13.26 0.68 17.65
CA ILE A 121 13.10 -0.75 17.97
C ILE A 121 11.76 -1.02 18.64
N ALA A 122 11.42 -0.26 19.68
CA ALA A 122 10.16 -0.44 20.41
C ALA A 122 8.95 -0.16 19.49
N ALA A 123 9.02 0.86 18.66
CA ALA A 123 7.98 1.19 17.68
C ALA A 123 7.82 0.07 16.64
N THR A 124 8.93 -0.47 16.12
CA THR A 124 8.94 -1.58 15.17
C THR A 124 8.30 -2.83 15.78
N ARG A 125 8.69 -3.21 17.00
CA ARG A 125 8.10 -4.37 17.69
C ARG A 125 6.60 -4.20 17.92
N SER A 126 6.17 -3.01 18.35
CA SER A 126 4.76 -2.71 18.52
C SER A 126 3.99 -2.83 17.21
N LEU A 127 4.56 -2.34 16.11
CA LEU A 127 3.98 -2.46 14.79
C LEU A 127 3.89 -3.91 14.33
N GLN A 128 4.96 -4.69 14.48
CA GLN A 128 4.96 -6.14 14.16
C GLN A 128 3.85 -6.87 14.90
N MET A 129 3.71 -6.66 16.21
CA MET A 129 2.64 -7.27 17.02
C MET A 129 1.24 -6.83 16.57
N LYS A 130 1.07 -5.56 16.24
CA LYS A 130 -0.20 -5.04 15.75
C LYS A 130 -0.59 -5.70 14.44
N LEU A 131 0.33 -5.74 13.47
CA LEU A 131 0.10 -6.34 12.16
C LEU A 131 -0.23 -7.82 12.24
N ALA A 132 0.50 -8.56 13.07
CA ALA A 132 0.22 -9.99 13.30
C ALA A 132 -1.19 -10.22 13.87
N ARG A 133 -1.62 -9.40 14.83
CA ARG A 133 -2.98 -9.47 15.39
C ARG A 133 -4.06 -9.13 14.38
N GLU A 134 -3.85 -8.09 13.58
CA GLU A 134 -4.80 -7.67 12.55
C GLU A 134 -4.91 -8.74 11.45
N TYR A 135 -3.78 -9.32 11.04
CA TYR A 135 -3.76 -10.43 10.11
C TYR A 135 -4.54 -11.62 10.64
N GLU A 136 -4.22 -12.09 11.85
CA GLU A 136 -4.88 -13.25 12.45
C GLU A 136 -6.38 -13.02 12.66
N ALA A 137 -6.76 -11.82 13.07
CA ALA A 137 -8.15 -11.49 13.31
C ALA A 137 -8.99 -11.37 12.02
N LEU A 138 -8.38 -10.92 10.93
CA LEU A 138 -9.11 -10.63 9.69
C LEU A 138 -8.96 -11.74 8.64
N LEU A 139 -7.73 -12.18 8.38
CA LEU A 139 -7.43 -13.12 7.29
C LEU A 139 -7.11 -14.51 7.75
N GLY A 140 -6.25 -14.61 8.76
CA GLY A 140 -5.74 -15.89 9.27
C GLY A 140 -6.75 -16.65 10.13
N GLY A 141 -6.31 -17.79 10.63
CA GLY A 141 -7.09 -18.62 11.53
C GLY A 141 -8.32 -19.28 10.90
N PRO A 142 -9.01 -20.13 11.68
CA PRO A 142 -10.13 -20.92 11.18
C PRO A 142 -11.39 -20.09 10.89
N THR A 143 -11.47 -18.89 11.40
CA THR A 143 -12.60 -17.95 11.19
C THR A 143 -12.25 -16.77 10.32
N GLY A 144 -11.01 -16.67 9.81
CA GLY A 144 -10.54 -15.61 8.93
C GLY A 144 -11.13 -15.67 7.53
N LEU A 145 -10.90 -14.61 6.78
CA LEU A 145 -11.47 -14.48 5.43
C LEU A 145 -10.92 -15.53 4.46
N ILE A 146 -9.66 -15.95 4.61
CA ILE A 146 -9.05 -17.00 3.78
C ILE A 146 -9.80 -18.32 3.94
N ALA A 147 -10.11 -18.71 5.19
CA ALA A 147 -10.82 -19.95 5.46
C ALA A 147 -12.30 -19.89 5.04
N LYS A 148 -12.95 -18.73 5.19
CA LYS A 148 -14.37 -18.55 4.85
C LYS A 148 -14.63 -18.33 3.37
N PHE A 149 -13.71 -17.69 2.67
CA PHE A 149 -13.88 -17.26 1.28
C PHE A 149 -12.62 -17.59 0.45
N PRO A 150 -12.24 -18.88 0.34
CA PRO A 150 -11.02 -19.28 -0.36
C PRO A 150 -11.04 -18.92 -1.84
N GLU A 151 -12.23 -18.76 -2.44
CA GLU A 151 -12.40 -18.32 -3.82
C GLU A 151 -12.14 -16.83 -4.04
N ARG A 152 -12.03 -16.05 -2.96
CA ARG A 152 -11.78 -14.60 -2.99
C ARG A 152 -10.41 -14.20 -2.45
N PHE A 153 -9.76 -15.11 -1.73
CA PHE A 153 -8.42 -14.94 -1.18
C PHE A 153 -7.59 -16.18 -1.52
N PRO A 154 -6.48 -16.03 -2.26
CA PRO A 154 -5.68 -17.16 -2.70
C PRO A 154 -5.05 -17.89 -1.52
N ALA A 155 -4.87 -19.20 -1.66
CA ALA A 155 -4.33 -20.06 -0.61
C ALA A 155 -2.87 -19.71 -0.23
N GLU A 156 -2.10 -19.17 -1.17
CA GLU A 156 -0.73 -18.69 -0.95
C GLU A 156 -0.69 -17.56 0.09
N VAL A 157 -1.79 -16.82 0.25
CA VAL A 157 -1.96 -15.79 1.30
C VAL A 157 -2.07 -16.43 2.68
N GLY A 158 -2.56 -17.67 2.75
CA GLY A 158 -2.73 -18.43 3.98
C GLY A 158 -1.65 -19.45 4.28
N ALA A 159 -0.74 -19.74 3.35
CA ALA A 159 0.34 -20.70 3.55
C ALA A 159 1.36 -20.14 4.56
N ALA A 160 1.16 -20.53 5.79
CA ALA A 160 2.01 -20.19 6.93
C ALA A 160 3.35 -20.95 6.89
N ASP A 161 4.27 -20.50 6.10
CA ASP A 161 5.66 -20.53 6.52
C ASP A 161 5.87 -19.32 7.45
N GLU A 162 6.57 -19.48 8.59
CA GLU A 162 6.59 -18.51 9.71
C GLU A 162 6.96 -17.06 9.34
N GLY A 163 7.39 -16.81 8.10
CA GLY A 163 7.63 -15.49 7.55
C GLY A 163 6.52 -14.93 6.64
N ILE A 164 5.62 -15.75 6.07
CA ILE A 164 4.66 -15.31 5.05
C ILE A 164 3.44 -14.62 5.67
N GLY A 165 2.94 -15.10 6.80
CA GLY A 165 1.85 -14.43 7.52
C GLY A 165 2.23 -13.01 7.95
N LEU A 166 3.47 -12.83 8.39
CA LEU A 166 4.03 -11.53 8.71
C LEU A 166 4.30 -10.71 7.43
N LYS A 167 4.90 -11.30 6.38
CA LYS A 167 5.12 -10.65 5.07
C LYS A 167 3.82 -10.19 4.43
N MET A 168 2.71 -10.88 4.66
CA MET A 168 1.41 -10.49 4.15
C MET A 168 0.68 -9.47 4.99
N ALA A 169 0.80 -9.53 6.31
CA ALA A 169 0.44 -8.39 7.16
C ALA A 169 1.22 -7.13 6.74
N MET A 170 2.43 -7.33 6.25
CA MET A 170 3.33 -6.31 5.72
C MET A 170 2.93 -5.83 4.32
N CYS A 171 2.41 -6.70 3.44
CA CYS A 171 1.75 -6.28 2.20
C CYS A 171 0.52 -5.42 2.48
N PHE A 172 -0.19 -5.63 3.59
CA PHE A 172 -1.26 -4.78 4.05
C PHE A 172 -0.80 -3.40 4.51
N SER A 173 0.35 -3.32 5.15
CA SER A 173 0.85 -2.04 5.66
C SER A 173 1.61 -1.26 4.61
N ASN A 174 2.19 -1.92 3.60
CA ASN A 174 3.08 -1.28 2.65
C ASN A 174 2.36 -0.33 1.66
N PRO A 175 1.29 -0.72 0.98
CA PRO A 175 0.55 0.24 0.14
C PRO A 175 -0.17 1.29 0.97
N VAL A 176 -0.60 0.94 2.18
CA VAL A 176 -1.31 1.85 3.10
C VAL A 176 -0.33 2.79 3.79
N LEU A 177 0.82 2.32 4.23
CA LEU A 177 1.88 3.19 4.77
C LEU A 177 2.49 4.07 3.69
N PHE A 178 2.66 3.58 2.47
CA PHE A 178 3.13 4.39 1.36
C PHE A 178 2.11 5.45 0.95
N ALA A 179 0.83 5.08 0.83
CA ALA A 179 -0.24 6.05 0.62
C ALA A 179 -0.34 7.04 1.79
N LEU A 180 -0.23 6.59 3.04
CA LEU A 180 -0.25 7.46 4.21
C LEU A 180 1.00 8.35 4.31
N GLN A 181 2.18 7.88 3.95
CA GLN A 181 3.39 8.71 3.91
C GLN A 181 3.33 9.76 2.80
N VAL A 182 2.70 9.44 1.67
CA VAL A 182 2.50 10.42 0.58
C VAL A 182 1.40 11.43 0.96
N PHE A 183 0.36 11.01 1.68
CA PHE A 183 -0.76 11.89 2.04
C PHE A 183 -0.68 12.48 3.46
N SER A 184 0.09 11.92 4.39
CA SER A 184 0.20 12.40 5.77
C SER A 184 1.39 13.34 6.02
N ARG A 185 2.16 13.69 5.04
CA ARG A 185 3.03 14.84 5.13
C ARG A 185 2.19 16.12 5.10
N GLU A 186 1.56 16.42 6.22
CA GLU A 186 1.02 17.72 6.57
C GLU A 186 2.12 18.80 6.69
N ASN A 187 3.15 18.76 5.89
CA ASN A 187 4.19 19.77 5.86
C ASN A 187 4.54 20.15 4.43
N TRP A 188 3.51 20.45 3.65
CA TRP A 188 3.68 21.34 2.52
C TRP A 188 3.43 22.77 3.00
N THR A 189 4.37 23.31 3.75
CA THR A 189 4.50 24.75 3.87
C THR A 189 5.33 25.21 2.68
N TRP A 190 4.65 25.92 1.78
CA TRP A 190 5.26 26.74 0.72
C TRP A 190 5.99 27.93 1.33
#